data_649520b2086d1272d7be3745e947bf04
#
_entry.id   649520b2086d1272d7be3745e947bf04
#
_cell.length_a   1.000
_cell.length_b   1.000
_cell.length_c   1.000
_cell.angle_alpha   90.00
_cell.angle_beta   90.00
_cell.angle_gamma   90.00
#
_symmetry.space_group_name_H-M   'P 1'
#
loop_
_entity.id
_entity.type
_entity.pdbx_description
1 polymer ?
#
loop_
_entity_poly.entity_id
_entity_poly.type
_entity_poly.pdbx_seq_one_letter_code
_entity_poly.pdbx_strand_id
1 'polypeptide(L)'
;RFCLDKGIPVTPGTQTPSEMEQAMALGLDFVKFFPAEPAGGLKMIKAVAAPYVNLSFMPTGGINANNVKEYLAYDRIVACGGSWMVPKNLVNEGKFDEIKALVAEAAAIVKEIRG
;
A
#
# COMPACT_ATOMS: atom_id res chain seq x y z
N ARG A 1 -6.21 4.55 18.13
CA ARG A 1 -6.49 5.59 19.15
C ARG A 1 -5.23 6.00 19.91
N PHE A 2 -4.48 5.02 20.40
CA PHE A 2 -3.25 5.30 21.15
C PHE A 2 -2.28 6.23 20.39
N CYS A 3 -1.99 5.93 19.13
CA CYS A 3 -1.07 6.75 18.31
C CYS A 3 -1.58 8.19 18.16
N LEU A 4 -2.87 8.34 17.88
CA LEU A 4 -3.48 9.65 17.71
C LEU A 4 -3.40 10.48 18.99
N ASP A 5 -3.67 9.87 20.14
CA ASP A 5 -3.60 10.54 21.44
C ASP A 5 -2.16 10.98 21.78
N LYS A 6 -1.16 10.32 21.20
CA LYS A 6 0.24 10.66 21.35
C LYS A 6 0.80 11.54 20.24
N GLY A 7 -0.03 11.94 19.28
CA GLY A 7 0.43 12.74 18.14
C GLY A 7 1.33 11.95 17.18
N ILE A 8 1.23 10.62 17.18
CA ILE A 8 2.05 9.76 16.32
C ILE A 8 1.26 9.47 15.03
N PRO A 9 1.78 9.79 13.85
CA PRO A 9 1.13 9.43 12.60
C PRO A 9 0.91 7.93 12.51
N VAL A 10 -0.27 7.51 12.02
CA VAL A 10 -0.62 6.10 11.90
C VAL A 10 -1.44 5.86 10.64
N THR A 11 -1.13 4.75 9.94
CA THR A 11 -1.90 4.27 8.79
C THR A 11 -2.39 2.88 9.14
N PRO A 12 -3.61 2.76 9.72
CA PRO A 12 -4.11 1.48 10.20
C PRO A 12 -4.45 0.54 9.04
N GLY A 13 -4.22 -0.75 9.27
CA GLY A 13 -4.62 -1.78 8.32
C GLY A 13 -6.12 -1.97 8.34
N THR A 14 -6.72 -1.98 7.15
CA THR A 14 -8.15 -2.20 6.95
C THR A 14 -8.35 -3.19 5.81
N GLN A 15 -9.47 -3.88 5.82
CA GLN A 15 -9.88 -4.80 4.76
C GLN A 15 -11.36 -4.63 4.41
N THR A 16 -12.16 -4.20 5.38
CA THR A 16 -13.63 -4.11 5.25
C THR A 16 -14.11 -2.67 5.37
N PRO A 17 -15.28 -2.35 4.81
CA PRO A 17 -15.89 -1.04 5.00
C PRO A 17 -16.06 -0.64 6.47
N SER A 18 -16.42 -1.58 7.35
CA SER A 18 -16.56 -1.29 8.78
C SER A 18 -15.25 -0.81 9.41
N GLU A 19 -14.15 -1.43 9.05
CA GLU A 19 -12.82 -1.01 9.54
C GLU A 19 -12.44 0.36 9.00
N MET A 20 -12.78 0.63 7.73
CA MET A 20 -12.55 1.93 7.11
C MET A 20 -13.35 3.03 7.81
N GLU A 21 -14.61 2.75 8.11
CA GLU A 21 -15.46 3.70 8.85
C GLU A 21 -14.96 3.97 10.26
N GLN A 22 -14.40 2.95 10.95
CA GLN A 22 -13.77 3.15 12.25
C GLN A 22 -12.56 4.08 12.16
N ALA A 23 -11.74 3.93 11.12
CA ALA A 23 -10.61 4.82 10.89
C ALA A 23 -11.07 6.25 10.59
N MET A 24 -12.09 6.40 9.75
CA MET A 24 -12.67 7.70 9.41
C MET A 24 -13.29 8.39 10.64
N ALA A 25 -13.94 7.62 11.51
CA ALA A 25 -14.51 8.14 12.77
C ALA A 25 -13.44 8.71 13.71
N LEU A 26 -12.19 8.28 13.56
CA LEU A 26 -11.05 8.83 14.29
C LEU A 26 -10.38 10.01 13.58
N GLY A 27 -10.94 10.46 12.46
CA GLY A 27 -10.40 11.57 11.68
C GLY A 27 -9.30 11.18 10.69
N LEU A 28 -9.13 9.89 10.39
CA LEU A 28 -8.13 9.43 9.43
C LEU A 28 -8.72 9.40 8.01
N ASP A 29 -7.94 9.83 7.04
CA ASP A 29 -8.29 9.84 5.62
C ASP A 29 -7.35 9.00 4.77
N PHE A 30 -6.39 8.32 5.41
CA PHE A 30 -5.41 7.47 4.77
C PHE A 30 -5.25 6.17 5.55
N VAL A 31 -5.53 5.05 4.89
CA VAL A 31 -5.50 3.72 5.52
C VAL A 31 -4.71 2.73 4.67
N LYS A 32 -4.16 1.72 5.33
CA LYS A 32 -3.57 0.57 4.66
C LYS A 32 -4.69 -0.40 4.28
N PHE A 33 -4.60 -1.00 3.10
CA PHE A 33 -5.46 -2.11 2.68
C PHE A 33 -4.62 -3.38 2.64
N PHE A 34 -4.96 -4.36 3.48
CA PHE A 34 -4.14 -5.57 3.67
C PHE A 34 -5.01 -6.77 4.05
N PRO A 35 -4.72 -7.97 3.55
CA PRO A 35 -3.78 -8.26 2.46
C PRO A 35 -4.40 -7.95 1.09
N ALA A 36 -3.78 -7.11 0.27
CA ALA A 36 -4.40 -6.53 -0.91
C ALA A 36 -4.81 -7.58 -1.96
N GLU A 37 -3.88 -8.35 -2.50
CA GLU A 37 -4.19 -9.34 -3.53
C GLU A 37 -5.13 -10.45 -3.02
N PRO A 38 -4.87 -11.09 -1.86
CA PRO A 38 -5.78 -12.11 -1.34
C PRO A 38 -7.19 -11.59 -1.04
N ALA A 39 -7.33 -10.31 -0.73
CA ALA A 39 -8.63 -9.72 -0.40
C ALA A 39 -9.41 -9.22 -1.62
N GLY A 40 -8.91 -9.44 -2.84
CA GLY A 40 -9.57 -9.07 -4.07
C GLY A 40 -8.86 -8.02 -4.92
N GLY A 41 -7.70 -7.53 -4.48
CA GLY A 41 -6.86 -6.64 -5.24
C GLY A 41 -7.45 -5.27 -5.53
N LEU A 42 -7.00 -4.64 -6.59
CA LEU A 42 -7.44 -3.31 -6.98
C LEU A 42 -8.95 -3.24 -7.25
N LYS A 43 -9.53 -4.30 -7.78
CA LYS A 43 -10.98 -4.38 -8.03
C LYS A 43 -11.77 -4.21 -6.73
N MET A 44 -11.33 -4.88 -5.67
CA MET A 44 -11.96 -4.77 -4.35
C MET A 44 -11.77 -3.36 -3.78
N ILE A 45 -10.57 -2.81 -3.87
CA ILE A 45 -10.30 -1.45 -3.38
C ILE A 45 -11.22 -0.44 -4.06
N LYS A 46 -11.36 -0.51 -5.38
CA LYS A 46 -12.26 0.38 -6.13
C LYS A 46 -13.72 0.25 -5.67
N ALA A 47 -14.16 -0.98 -5.42
CA ALA A 47 -15.52 -1.23 -4.97
C ALA A 47 -15.79 -0.64 -3.58
N VAL A 48 -14.91 -0.86 -2.61
CA VAL A 48 -15.09 -0.35 -1.25
C VAL A 48 -14.78 1.14 -1.13
N ALA A 49 -13.93 1.67 -2.00
CA ALA A 49 -13.58 3.10 -2.00
C ALA A 49 -14.70 4.00 -2.54
N ALA A 50 -15.60 3.46 -3.34
CA ALA A 50 -16.64 4.24 -4.03
C ALA A 50 -17.48 5.11 -3.08
N PRO A 51 -18.00 4.61 -1.94
CA PRO A 51 -18.75 5.44 -1.01
C PRO A 51 -17.89 6.37 -0.14
N TYR A 52 -16.57 6.14 -0.05
CA TYR A 52 -15.66 6.88 0.84
C TYR A 52 -14.76 7.81 0.05
N VAL A 53 -15.36 8.85 -0.54
CA VAL A 53 -14.70 9.72 -1.53
C VAL A 53 -13.43 10.42 -1.05
N ASN A 54 -13.28 10.61 0.24
CA ASN A 54 -12.12 11.29 0.82
C ASN A 54 -11.06 10.33 1.37
N LEU A 55 -11.30 9.02 1.27
CA LEU A 55 -10.38 8.02 1.80
C LEU A 55 -9.34 7.63 0.75
N SER A 56 -8.08 7.60 1.16
CA SER A 56 -6.93 7.16 0.33
C SER A 56 -6.33 5.89 0.91
N PHE A 57 -5.62 5.14 0.09
CA PHE A 57 -5.18 3.79 0.44
C PHE A 57 -3.69 3.56 0.17
N MET A 58 -3.10 2.70 0.99
CA MET A 58 -1.80 2.09 0.76
C MET A 58 -1.98 0.57 0.76
N PRO A 59 -2.13 -0.06 -0.42
CA PRO A 59 -2.23 -1.51 -0.49
C PRO A 59 -0.90 -2.17 -0.17
N THR A 60 -0.95 -3.26 0.59
CA THR A 60 0.17 -4.15 0.86
C THR A 60 -0.33 -5.59 0.83
N GLY A 61 0.57 -6.52 0.53
CA GLY A 61 0.22 -7.95 0.42
C GLY A 61 0.00 -8.36 -1.03
N GLY A 62 0.98 -9.06 -1.60
CA GLY A 62 0.92 -9.54 -2.98
C GLY A 62 1.28 -8.49 -4.04
N ILE A 63 1.73 -7.31 -3.64
CA ILE A 63 2.20 -6.29 -4.58
C ILE A 63 3.59 -6.69 -5.09
N ASN A 64 3.81 -6.56 -6.39
CA ASN A 64 5.08 -6.88 -7.04
C ASN A 64 5.27 -6.03 -8.31
N ALA A 65 6.39 -6.23 -9.01
CA ALA A 65 6.70 -5.46 -10.22
C ALA A 65 5.66 -5.62 -11.35
N ASN A 66 4.94 -6.75 -11.37
CA ASN A 66 3.95 -7.03 -12.42
C ASN A 66 2.62 -6.31 -12.21
N ASN A 67 2.25 -6.01 -10.98
CA ASN A 67 0.94 -5.41 -10.66
C ASN A 67 1.00 -4.00 -10.07
N VAL A 68 2.17 -3.56 -9.59
CA VAL A 68 2.28 -2.27 -8.92
C VAL A 68 1.87 -1.09 -9.80
N LYS A 69 2.08 -1.17 -11.10
CA LYS A 69 1.68 -0.11 -12.04
C LYS A 69 0.17 0.12 -12.06
N GLU A 70 -0.60 -0.97 -12.04
CA GLU A 70 -2.06 -0.89 -12.02
C GLU A 70 -2.57 -0.20 -10.75
N TYR A 71 -1.97 -0.54 -9.60
CA TYR A 71 -2.30 0.11 -8.34
C TYR A 71 -1.96 1.59 -8.37
N LEU A 72 -0.76 1.93 -8.80
CA LEU A 72 -0.30 3.32 -8.84
C LEU A 72 -1.06 4.19 -9.86
N ALA A 73 -1.67 3.58 -10.86
CA ALA A 73 -2.49 4.30 -11.84
C ALA A 73 -3.83 4.77 -11.26
N TYR A 74 -4.27 4.21 -10.13
CA TYR A 74 -5.48 4.63 -9.45
C TYR A 74 -5.15 5.77 -8.47
N ASP A 75 -5.77 6.92 -8.65
CA ASP A 75 -5.45 8.15 -7.93
C ASP A 75 -5.73 8.11 -6.41
N ARG A 76 -6.58 7.16 -5.97
CA ARG A 76 -6.86 6.92 -4.55
C ARG A 76 -5.74 6.15 -3.84
N ILE A 77 -4.78 5.63 -4.59
CA ILE A 77 -3.60 4.96 -4.04
C ILE A 77 -2.49 5.99 -3.85
N VAL A 78 -2.12 6.24 -2.60
CA VAL A 78 -1.05 7.19 -2.26
C VAL A 78 0.32 6.55 -2.38
N ALA A 79 0.42 5.29 -1.95
CA ALA A 79 1.67 4.52 -1.97
C ALA A 79 1.33 3.04 -2.02
N CYS A 80 2.31 2.22 -2.40
CA CYS A 80 2.21 0.76 -2.35
C CYS A 80 3.31 0.21 -1.46
N GLY A 81 2.97 -0.75 -0.61
CA GLY A 81 3.94 -1.48 0.19
C GLY A 81 4.18 -2.87 -0.39
N GLY A 82 5.41 -3.31 -0.40
CA GLY A 82 5.75 -4.64 -0.89
C GLY A 82 7.10 -5.11 -0.37
N SER A 83 7.37 -6.39 -0.54
CA SER A 83 8.63 -7.00 -0.15
C SER A 83 9.39 -7.65 -1.33
N TRP A 84 8.83 -7.55 -2.54
CA TRP A 84 9.46 -8.19 -3.72
C TRP A 84 10.85 -7.65 -4.00
N MET A 85 11.12 -6.38 -3.68
CA MET A 85 12.42 -5.76 -3.91
C MET A 85 13.47 -6.13 -2.86
N VAL A 86 13.06 -6.80 -1.78
CA VAL A 86 13.94 -7.24 -0.69
C VAL A 86 13.70 -8.73 -0.41
N PRO A 87 13.95 -9.63 -1.41
CA PRO A 87 13.72 -11.05 -1.22
C PRO A 87 14.58 -11.61 -0.10
N LYS A 88 14.00 -12.48 0.73
CA LYS A 88 14.69 -13.06 1.88
C LYS A 88 15.99 -13.78 1.50
N ASN A 89 16.00 -14.50 0.38
CA ASN A 89 17.18 -15.20 -0.10
C ASN A 89 18.34 -14.25 -0.42
N LEU A 90 18.05 -13.09 -1.04
CA LEU A 90 19.08 -12.10 -1.34
C LEU A 90 19.63 -11.44 -0.08
N VAL A 91 18.77 -11.20 0.91
CA VAL A 91 19.21 -10.69 2.22
C VAL A 91 20.13 -11.70 2.90
N ASN A 92 19.71 -12.96 2.97
CA ASN A 92 20.46 -14.02 3.65
C ASN A 92 21.82 -14.30 2.98
N GLU A 93 21.89 -14.13 1.65
CA GLU A 93 23.12 -14.34 0.88
C GLU A 93 24.00 -13.09 0.79
N GLY A 94 23.56 -11.97 1.39
CA GLY A 94 24.31 -10.71 1.35
C GLY A 94 24.37 -10.06 -0.03
N LYS A 95 23.43 -10.39 -0.93
CA LYS A 95 23.40 -9.88 -2.31
C LYS A 95 22.75 -8.50 -2.38
N PHE A 96 23.34 -7.54 -1.69
CA PHE A 96 22.74 -6.20 -1.55
C PHE A 96 22.77 -5.39 -2.84
N ASP A 97 23.69 -5.67 -3.76
CA ASP A 97 23.69 -5.01 -5.08
C ASP A 97 22.48 -5.42 -5.92
N GLU A 98 22.04 -6.67 -5.82
CA GLU A 98 20.82 -7.15 -6.49
C GLU A 98 19.57 -6.53 -5.86
N ILE A 99 19.55 -6.40 -4.54
CA ILE A 99 18.46 -5.69 -3.82
C ILE A 99 18.42 -4.23 -4.26
N LYS A 100 19.55 -3.56 -4.34
CA LYS A 100 19.64 -2.18 -4.82
C LYS A 100 19.04 -2.03 -6.22
N ALA A 101 19.32 -2.98 -7.12
CA ALA A 101 18.77 -2.96 -8.47
C ALA A 101 17.25 -3.12 -8.47
N LEU A 102 16.72 -4.03 -7.64
CA LEU A 102 15.27 -4.22 -7.50
C LEU A 102 14.58 -2.97 -6.94
N VAL A 103 15.19 -2.33 -5.95
CA VAL A 103 14.66 -1.08 -5.36
C VAL A 103 14.69 0.05 -6.39
N ALA A 104 15.77 0.16 -7.17
CA ALA A 104 15.88 1.15 -8.24
C ALA A 104 14.81 0.95 -9.31
N GLU A 105 14.52 -0.30 -9.68
CA GLU A 105 13.44 -0.64 -10.61
C GLU A 105 12.08 -0.19 -10.05
N ALA A 106 11.80 -0.52 -8.78
CA ALA A 106 10.57 -0.11 -8.12
C ALA A 106 10.42 1.42 -8.09
N ALA A 107 11.48 2.13 -7.75
CA ALA A 107 11.49 3.60 -7.73
C ALA A 107 11.25 4.19 -9.13
N ALA A 108 11.84 3.57 -10.18
CA ALA A 108 11.64 4.00 -11.56
C ALA A 108 10.18 3.83 -11.99
N ILE A 109 9.52 2.75 -11.59
CA ILE A 109 8.10 2.53 -11.86
C ILE A 109 7.25 3.63 -11.22
N VAL A 110 7.52 3.97 -9.96
CA VAL A 110 6.79 5.03 -9.27
C VAL A 110 6.97 6.36 -10.00
N LYS A 111 8.19 6.69 -10.39
CA LYS A 111 8.49 7.91 -11.13
C LYS A 111 7.79 7.96 -12.49
N GLU A 112 7.73 6.85 -13.20
CA GLU A 112 7.04 6.74 -14.49
C GLU A 112 5.55 7.07 -14.35
N ILE A 113 4.89 6.56 -13.30
CA ILE A 113 3.45 6.69 -13.11
C ILE A 113 3.07 8.00 -12.41
N ARG A 114 3.87 8.44 -11.45
CA ARG A 114 3.53 9.57 -10.57
C ARG A 114 4.38 10.83 -10.81
N GLY A 115 5.36 10.73 -11.66
CA GLY A 115 6.26 11.83 -11.92
C GLY A 115 7.26 12.01 -10.81
#